data_84cc34901d1cafb515ca594e83908e26
#
_entry.id   84cc34901d1cafb515ca594e83908e26
#
_cell.length_a   1.000
_cell.length_b   1.000
_cell.length_c   1.000
_cell.angle_alpha   90.00
_cell.angle_beta   90.00
_cell.angle_gamma   90.00
#
_symmetry.space_group_name_H-M   'P 1'
#
loop_
_entity.id
_entity.type
_entity.pdbx_description
1 polymer ?
#
loop_
_entity_poly.entity_id
_entity_poly.type
_entity_poly.pdbx_seq_one_letter_code
_entity_poly.pdbx_strand_id
1 'polypeptide(L)'
;MVYVCIIPTIIVVNLKPVRRYLIILLLGCSSLHAQQNKLLLVHTDVPGLKNWPELRVDSASLVSALNRVILALNEQAYLSAKITRLEVYQDSVSVHIQTGKPYSWVVLRKGNIPDDILTAAGFRTRDFINKKFSPDVYKNAASRMLGYLERNGYPFASLELDSLIIEEEGISASWKLTNNEWTQYDSIEIIGSSQVKKWFLEKYLGFKTGAAYNEQHIKLASARLNQLPFLTASQQARVYFFANKAKPILYADERKASSADGIIGFAPNSQANNNSLLLTGEANLKLQNLFESGKVLEINYRSFLANSQQLRVYALYPYIFKSSVGMDYTLHLIKQDSSFLDVQNQLGLQYRFIGQDYFRVYYAVQSTSLITVDTQRIRSSVALPDANDLINYQYGAEVKVVHYDYLLNPLKGYSININASIGDKRIQRNPTIDALRFTDEKGSQYSLYDKFANRMLQYKVQTDADVFIKLGNYITSRVQVMAAGIQAPVLFLNDLYRIGGLRTLKGFDEQAIFASTYVIVNTELRYLLQRNAHASLFWNGAYYENTLRTPVLSDTPYGFGAGFNFETAAGVFSIYYALGRQFNNPIEFEKAKVHFGFTSFF
;
A
#
# COMPACT_ATOMS: atom_id res chain seq x y z
N MET A 1 -19.39 -36.14 15.01
CA MET A 1 -19.95 -35.83 16.34
C MET A 1 -20.75 -34.54 16.21
N VAL A 2 -22.05 -34.66 16.25
CA VAL A 2 -22.99 -33.53 15.97
C VAL A 2 -23.25 -32.82 17.28
N TYR A 3 -22.97 -31.53 17.38
CA TYR A 3 -23.45 -30.70 18.49
C TYR A 3 -24.70 -29.96 18.04
N VAL A 4 -25.82 -30.33 18.70
CA VAL A 4 -27.09 -29.62 18.55
C VAL A 4 -27.08 -28.44 19.51
N CYS A 5 -27.22 -27.24 18.96
CA CYS A 5 -27.39 -26.02 19.74
C CYS A 5 -28.87 -25.73 19.88
N ILE A 6 -29.39 -25.82 21.12
CA ILE A 6 -30.79 -25.49 21.46
C ILE A 6 -30.85 -24.00 21.77
N ILE A 7 -31.59 -23.25 20.97
CA ILE A 7 -31.94 -21.84 21.22
C ILE A 7 -33.23 -21.79 22.02
N PRO A 8 -33.29 -21.14 23.18
CA PRO A 8 -34.58 -20.91 23.84
C PRO A 8 -35.30 -19.71 23.22
N THR A 9 -36.49 -19.98 22.69
CA THR A 9 -37.45 -18.99 22.20
C THR A 9 -38.02 -18.18 23.36
N ILE A 10 -37.79 -16.86 23.37
CA ILE A 10 -38.43 -15.95 24.32
C ILE A 10 -39.80 -15.58 23.75
N ILE A 11 -40.86 -16.06 24.42
CA ILE A 11 -42.26 -15.63 24.22
C ILE A 11 -42.47 -14.38 25.08
N VAL A 12 -42.69 -13.24 24.46
CA VAL A 12 -43.08 -11.99 25.14
C VAL A 12 -44.62 -12.02 25.31
N VAL A 13 -45.09 -12.26 26.51
CA VAL A 13 -46.49 -12.07 26.86
C VAL A 13 -46.62 -10.74 27.61
N ASN A 14 -47.42 -9.87 27.07
CA ASN A 14 -47.70 -8.53 27.59
C ASN A 14 -48.84 -8.59 28.60
N LEU A 15 -48.56 -8.48 29.91
CA LEU A 15 -49.57 -8.36 30.97
C LEU A 15 -49.23 -7.19 31.93
N LYS A 16 -50.05 -6.18 31.92
CA LYS A 16 -50.10 -5.11 32.94
C LYS A 16 -51.02 -5.53 34.10
N PRO A 17 -51.05 -4.82 35.23
CA PRO A 17 -50.05 -4.73 36.28
C PRO A 17 -50.60 -5.27 37.62
N VAL A 18 -49.99 -6.32 38.16
CA VAL A 18 -50.10 -6.59 39.62
C VAL A 18 -48.69 -6.75 40.14
N ARG A 19 -48.30 -5.82 40.91
CA ARG A 19 -46.94 -5.49 41.15
C ARG A 19 -46.61 -5.23 42.59
N ARG A 20 -45.47 -5.61 43.00
CA ARG A 20 -44.67 -5.19 44.15
C ARG A 20 -44.34 -6.23 45.22
N TYR A 21 -44.85 -7.45 45.18
CA TYR A 21 -44.47 -8.43 46.21
C TYR A 21 -43.87 -9.75 45.73
N LEU A 22 -43.56 -9.88 44.43
CA LEU A 22 -42.95 -11.12 43.90
C LEU A 22 -41.46 -11.01 43.59
N ILE A 23 -40.81 -9.88 43.89
CA ILE A 23 -39.37 -9.67 43.64
C ILE A 23 -38.51 -10.03 44.86
N ILE A 24 -39.10 -10.22 46.05
CA ILE A 24 -38.33 -10.50 47.28
C ILE A 24 -38.16 -12.01 47.56
N LEU A 25 -38.83 -12.90 46.84
CA LEU A 25 -38.77 -14.34 47.12
C LEU A 25 -37.93 -15.16 46.10
N LEU A 26 -37.26 -14.50 45.14
CA LEU A 26 -36.33 -15.15 44.19
C LEU A 26 -34.87 -14.75 44.41
N LEU A 27 -34.56 -14.03 45.49
CA LEU A 27 -33.19 -13.67 45.88
C LEU A 27 -32.60 -14.57 46.97
N GLY A 28 -33.21 -15.71 47.23
CA GLY A 28 -32.90 -16.53 48.40
C GLY A 28 -32.38 -17.94 48.12
N CYS A 29 -31.90 -18.30 46.93
CA CYS A 29 -31.17 -19.57 46.73
C CYS A 29 -30.42 -19.60 45.39
N SER A 30 -29.52 -18.65 45.16
CA SER A 30 -28.35 -18.90 44.32
C SER A 30 -27.12 -18.52 45.15
N SER A 31 -26.67 -19.45 45.97
CA SER A 31 -25.27 -19.52 46.33
C SER A 31 -24.51 -19.77 45.03
N LEU A 32 -24.31 -18.69 44.24
CA LEU A 32 -23.24 -18.60 43.30
C LEU A 32 -21.98 -18.86 44.13
N HIS A 33 -21.46 -20.08 44.04
CA HIS A 33 -20.06 -20.34 44.34
C HIS A 33 -19.31 -19.46 43.31
N ALA A 34 -19.02 -18.24 43.70
CA ALA A 34 -18.02 -17.46 43.03
C ALA A 34 -16.77 -18.35 43.03
N GLN A 35 -16.41 -18.90 41.88
CA GLN A 35 -15.13 -19.61 41.70
C GLN A 35 -14.08 -18.60 42.10
N GLN A 36 -13.52 -18.72 43.31
CA GLN A 36 -12.49 -17.83 43.81
C GLN A 36 -11.25 -18.04 42.90
N ASN A 37 -10.94 -17.06 42.06
CA ASN A 37 -9.73 -17.03 41.32
C ASN A 37 -8.55 -16.89 42.26
N LYS A 38 -7.79 -17.97 42.45
CA LYS A 38 -6.63 -18.05 43.32
C LYS A 38 -5.35 -17.59 42.57
N LEU A 39 -4.46 -16.93 43.26
CA LEU A 39 -3.17 -16.52 42.68
C LEU A 39 -2.25 -17.75 42.56
N LEU A 40 -1.68 -18.00 41.34
CA LEU A 40 -0.70 -19.07 41.13
C LEU A 40 0.69 -18.57 41.52
N LEU A 41 1.25 -19.13 42.57
CA LEU A 41 2.61 -18.88 43.04
C LEU A 41 3.53 -19.99 42.54
N VAL A 42 4.50 -19.64 41.67
CA VAL A 42 5.45 -20.60 41.10
C VAL A 42 6.80 -20.47 41.78
N HIS A 43 7.26 -21.56 42.41
CA HIS A 43 8.57 -21.67 43.04
C HIS A 43 9.45 -22.62 42.22
N THR A 44 10.62 -22.16 41.80
CA THR A 44 11.61 -22.94 41.06
C THR A 44 12.92 -23.00 41.84
N ASP A 45 13.67 -24.07 41.64
CA ASP A 45 14.99 -24.30 42.25
C ASP A 45 16.12 -23.43 41.64
N VAL A 46 15.83 -22.74 40.51
CA VAL A 46 16.78 -21.83 39.84
C VAL A 46 16.44 -20.37 40.16
N PRO A 47 17.34 -19.63 40.87
CA PRO A 47 17.11 -18.21 41.15
C PRO A 47 17.12 -17.37 39.86
N GLY A 48 16.13 -16.53 39.67
CA GLY A 48 16.07 -15.58 38.53
C GLY A 48 15.11 -15.95 37.40
N LEU A 49 14.49 -17.12 37.41
CA LEU A 49 13.41 -17.51 36.50
C LEU A 49 12.07 -16.81 36.88
N LYS A 50 12.07 -15.46 36.99
CA LYS A 50 10.97 -14.68 37.59
C LYS A 50 9.97 -14.08 36.59
N ASN A 51 9.98 -14.42 35.32
CA ASN A 51 9.04 -13.83 34.36
C ASN A 51 7.78 -14.71 34.15
N TRP A 52 7.06 -14.96 35.24
CA TRP A 52 5.71 -15.53 35.16
C TRP A 52 4.72 -14.38 35.21
N PRO A 53 3.77 -14.26 34.26
CA PRO A 53 2.65 -13.36 34.43
C PRO A 53 1.87 -13.79 35.67
N GLU A 54 1.39 -12.86 36.48
CA GLU A 54 0.46 -13.15 37.58
C GLU A 54 -0.76 -13.89 37.01
N LEU A 55 -0.78 -15.20 37.23
CA LEU A 55 -1.85 -16.06 36.76
C LEU A 55 -2.85 -16.22 37.88
N ARG A 56 -4.06 -15.71 37.67
CA ARG A 56 -5.20 -16.08 38.51
C ARG A 56 -5.87 -17.33 37.94
N VAL A 57 -6.04 -18.36 38.74
CA VAL A 57 -6.55 -19.67 38.33
C VAL A 57 -7.74 -20.08 39.16
N ASP A 58 -8.68 -20.71 38.52
CA ASP A 58 -9.75 -21.49 39.16
C ASP A 58 -9.47 -22.99 38.99
N SER A 59 -10.27 -23.83 39.56
CA SER A 59 -10.08 -25.29 39.50
C SER A 59 -10.11 -25.83 38.07
N ALA A 60 -10.83 -25.19 37.14
CA ALA A 60 -10.94 -25.62 35.75
C ALA A 60 -9.71 -25.18 34.92
N SER A 61 -9.13 -24.02 35.20
CA SER A 61 -8.00 -23.44 34.48
C SER A 61 -6.63 -23.84 35.09
N LEU A 62 -6.59 -24.41 36.29
CA LEU A 62 -5.33 -24.74 36.97
C LEU A 62 -4.43 -25.65 36.15
N VAL A 63 -4.96 -26.75 35.60
CA VAL A 63 -4.15 -27.69 34.79
C VAL A 63 -3.58 -27.01 33.56
N SER A 64 -4.36 -26.18 32.88
CA SER A 64 -3.91 -25.43 31.71
C SER A 64 -2.87 -24.37 32.06
N ALA A 65 -2.95 -23.76 33.24
CA ALA A 65 -1.97 -22.81 33.74
C ALA A 65 -0.64 -23.51 34.10
N LEU A 66 -0.71 -24.64 34.78
CA LEU A 66 0.47 -25.46 35.10
C LEU A 66 1.20 -25.93 33.82
N ASN A 67 0.44 -26.41 32.83
CA ASN A 67 1.02 -26.78 31.54
C ASN A 67 1.71 -25.60 30.85
N ARG A 68 1.13 -24.39 30.91
CA ARG A 68 1.79 -23.19 30.37
C ARG A 68 3.11 -22.87 31.08
N VAL A 69 3.17 -23.07 32.40
CA VAL A 69 4.41 -22.87 33.17
C VAL A 69 5.46 -23.89 32.75
N ILE A 70 5.11 -25.16 32.64
CA ILE A 70 6.05 -26.22 32.17
C ILE A 70 6.51 -25.94 30.74
N LEU A 71 5.61 -25.53 29.82
CA LEU A 71 5.97 -25.17 28.45
C LEU A 71 6.96 -23.99 28.42
N ALA A 72 6.73 -22.96 29.25
CA ALA A 72 7.63 -21.82 29.34
C ALA A 72 9.02 -22.19 29.90
N LEU A 73 9.12 -23.20 30.78
CA LEU A 73 10.40 -23.77 31.22
C LEU A 73 11.07 -24.56 30.09
N ASN A 74 10.31 -25.35 29.34
CA ASN A 74 10.82 -26.08 28.19
C ASN A 74 11.36 -25.13 27.10
N GLU A 75 10.71 -23.98 26.87
CA GLU A 75 11.19 -22.92 25.97
C GLU A 75 12.54 -22.35 26.41
N GLN A 76 12.83 -22.38 27.70
CA GLN A 76 14.11 -21.97 28.29
C GLN A 76 15.13 -23.12 28.40
N ALA A 77 14.86 -24.25 27.76
CA ALA A 77 15.66 -25.47 27.73
C ALA A 77 15.61 -26.37 28.98
N TYR A 78 14.71 -26.12 29.91
CA TYR A 78 14.54 -26.99 31.09
C TYR A 78 13.55 -28.12 30.79
N LEU A 79 13.97 -29.06 29.92
CA LEU A 79 13.09 -30.14 29.44
C LEU A 79 12.75 -31.21 30.49
N SER A 80 13.54 -31.30 31.58
CA SER A 80 13.29 -32.18 32.71
C SER A 80 12.45 -31.56 33.83
N ALA A 81 11.92 -30.35 33.59
CA ALA A 81 11.11 -29.66 34.58
C ALA A 81 9.89 -30.50 35.00
N LYS A 82 9.73 -30.73 36.27
CA LYS A 82 8.61 -31.49 36.84
C LYS A 82 8.05 -30.83 38.09
N ILE A 83 6.74 -30.92 38.24
CA ILE A 83 6.06 -30.45 39.46
C ILE A 83 6.33 -31.46 40.56
N THR A 84 6.93 -31.02 41.64
CA THR A 84 7.27 -31.88 42.81
C THR A 84 6.25 -31.74 43.92
N ARG A 85 5.62 -30.54 44.07
CA ARG A 85 4.64 -30.27 45.12
C ARG A 85 3.62 -29.23 44.66
N LEU A 86 2.39 -29.47 44.99
CA LEU A 86 1.26 -28.55 44.77
C LEU A 86 0.50 -28.34 46.07
N GLU A 87 0.38 -27.12 46.52
CA GLU A 87 -0.34 -26.77 47.74
C GLU A 87 -1.44 -25.75 47.39
N VAL A 88 -2.63 -26.03 47.88
CA VAL A 88 -3.81 -25.19 47.63
C VAL A 88 -4.20 -24.47 48.92
N TYR A 89 -4.08 -23.15 48.93
CA TYR A 89 -4.49 -22.28 50.02
C TYR A 89 -5.84 -21.58 49.69
N GLN A 90 -6.37 -20.82 50.62
CA GLN A 90 -7.65 -20.12 50.39
C GLN A 90 -7.57 -19.16 49.19
N ASP A 91 -6.52 -18.33 49.11
CA ASP A 91 -6.40 -17.26 48.10
C ASP A 91 -5.30 -17.54 47.04
N SER A 92 -4.52 -18.62 47.18
CA SER A 92 -3.43 -18.94 46.31
C SER A 92 -3.27 -20.44 46.09
N VAL A 93 -2.57 -20.78 45.01
CA VAL A 93 -2.05 -22.12 44.69
C VAL A 93 -0.53 -22.00 44.57
N SER A 94 0.19 -22.67 45.47
CA SER A 94 1.64 -22.73 45.42
C SER A 94 2.10 -24.00 44.70
N VAL A 95 2.94 -23.84 43.67
CA VAL A 95 3.50 -24.93 42.91
C VAL A 95 5.03 -24.89 43.02
N HIS A 96 5.62 -26.04 43.43
CA HIS A 96 7.05 -26.20 43.47
C HIS A 96 7.50 -27.05 42.27
N ILE A 97 8.44 -26.50 41.49
CA ILE A 97 8.92 -27.12 40.26
C ILE A 97 10.42 -27.34 40.39
N GLN A 98 10.84 -28.57 40.23
CA GLN A 98 12.23 -28.93 40.04
C GLN A 98 12.55 -28.81 38.57
N THR A 99 13.39 -27.82 38.19
CA THR A 99 13.69 -27.52 36.80
C THR A 99 14.73 -28.45 36.18
N GLY A 100 15.66 -28.94 36.99
CA GLY A 100 16.85 -29.61 36.51
C GLY A 100 17.83 -28.65 35.85
N LYS A 101 18.78 -29.19 35.09
CA LYS A 101 19.71 -28.37 34.30
C LYS A 101 19.18 -28.08 32.90
N PRO A 102 19.59 -26.94 32.28
CA PRO A 102 19.18 -26.64 30.91
C PRO A 102 19.87 -27.55 29.90
N TYR A 103 19.12 -28.07 28.96
CA TYR A 103 19.63 -28.90 27.88
C TYR A 103 20.35 -28.07 26.81
N SER A 104 21.33 -28.70 26.15
CA SER A 104 22.08 -28.12 25.04
C SER A 104 22.11 -29.07 23.85
N TRP A 105 22.14 -28.51 22.64
CA TRP A 105 22.45 -29.30 21.46
C TRP A 105 23.91 -29.77 21.51
N VAL A 106 24.14 -31.04 21.49
CA VAL A 106 25.45 -31.61 21.15
C VAL A 106 25.64 -31.43 19.64
N VAL A 107 24.67 -31.92 18.86
CA VAL A 107 24.64 -31.73 17.42
C VAL A 107 23.24 -31.99 16.86
N LEU A 108 22.81 -31.12 15.91
CA LEU A 108 21.69 -31.42 15.03
C LEU A 108 22.20 -31.59 13.60
N ARG A 109 22.22 -32.83 13.13
CA ARG A 109 22.75 -33.20 11.81
C ARG A 109 21.72 -32.94 10.72
N LYS A 110 22.20 -32.70 9.50
CA LYS A 110 21.34 -32.44 8.32
C LYS A 110 20.45 -33.62 7.94
N GLY A 111 20.83 -34.84 8.35
CA GLY A 111 20.12 -36.07 7.97
C GLY A 111 20.08 -36.28 6.46
N ASN A 112 18.87 -36.58 5.96
CA ASN A 112 18.61 -36.79 4.53
C ASN A 112 18.22 -35.51 3.76
N ILE A 113 18.33 -34.32 4.37
CA ILE A 113 17.94 -33.05 3.70
C ILE A 113 19.00 -32.71 2.64
N PRO A 114 18.61 -32.45 1.38
CA PRO A 114 19.47 -31.94 0.33
C PRO A 114 20.10 -30.58 0.67
N ASP A 115 21.31 -30.34 0.20
CA ASP A 115 22.08 -29.12 0.55
C ASP A 115 21.50 -27.85 -0.05
N ASP A 116 20.79 -27.94 -1.17
CA ASP A 116 20.04 -26.81 -1.78
C ASP A 116 18.90 -26.33 -0.88
N ILE A 117 18.14 -27.24 -0.27
CA ILE A 117 17.08 -26.92 0.69
C ILE A 117 17.67 -26.25 1.94
N LEU A 118 18.77 -26.81 2.47
CA LEU A 118 19.47 -26.24 3.63
C LEU A 118 19.95 -24.82 3.35
N THR A 119 20.56 -24.62 2.18
CA THR A 119 21.06 -23.31 1.74
C THR A 119 19.91 -22.31 1.58
N ALA A 120 18.85 -22.69 0.89
CA ALA A 120 17.66 -21.84 0.68
C ALA A 120 16.95 -21.48 1.98
N ALA A 121 16.93 -22.40 2.97
CA ALA A 121 16.37 -22.15 4.29
C ALA A 121 17.32 -21.42 5.25
N GLY A 122 18.58 -21.21 4.85
CA GLY A 122 19.60 -20.60 5.70
C GLY A 122 19.98 -21.44 6.92
N PHE A 123 19.84 -22.77 6.83
CA PHE A 123 20.23 -23.68 7.90
C PHE A 123 21.74 -23.86 7.91
N ARG A 124 22.33 -23.80 9.11
CA ARG A 124 23.77 -24.06 9.33
C ARG A 124 23.91 -24.96 10.53
N THR A 125 24.53 -26.15 10.33
CA THR A 125 24.77 -27.13 11.40
C THR A 125 25.50 -26.50 12.60
N ARG A 126 26.43 -25.56 12.36
CA ARG A 126 27.17 -24.85 13.42
C ARG A 126 26.29 -24.09 14.41
N ASP A 127 25.07 -23.72 14.03
CA ASP A 127 24.11 -22.98 14.89
C ASP A 127 23.48 -23.94 15.92
N PHE A 128 23.71 -25.28 15.77
CA PHE A 128 23.19 -26.36 16.60
C PHE A 128 24.31 -27.28 17.15
N ILE A 129 25.53 -26.80 17.21
CA ILE A 129 26.65 -27.55 17.85
C ILE A 129 27.03 -26.86 19.14
N ASN A 130 26.96 -27.59 20.26
CA ASN A 130 27.29 -27.07 21.61
C ASN A 130 26.56 -25.75 21.92
N LYS A 131 25.32 -25.60 21.50
CA LYS A 131 24.47 -24.44 21.77
C LYS A 131 23.33 -24.81 22.69
N LYS A 132 22.95 -23.89 23.57
CA LYS A 132 21.75 -24.06 24.41
C LYS A 132 20.56 -24.44 23.54
N PHE A 133 19.83 -25.48 23.98
CA PHE A 133 18.61 -25.88 23.30
C PHE A 133 17.60 -24.74 23.30
N SER A 134 17.07 -24.41 22.12
CA SER A 134 16.01 -23.42 21.95
C SER A 134 14.96 -23.96 20.99
N PRO A 135 13.75 -24.25 21.48
CA PRO A 135 12.62 -24.66 20.65
C PRO A 135 12.33 -23.69 19.51
N ASP A 136 12.45 -22.36 19.77
CA ASP A 136 12.19 -21.34 18.75
C ASP A 136 13.19 -21.38 17.61
N VAL A 137 14.49 -21.56 17.90
CA VAL A 137 15.52 -21.67 16.86
C VAL A 137 15.27 -22.91 16.01
N TYR A 138 14.95 -24.04 16.64
CA TYR A 138 14.59 -25.28 15.96
C TYR A 138 13.32 -25.10 15.10
N LYS A 139 12.23 -24.58 15.68
CA LYS A 139 10.96 -24.34 15.01
C LYS A 139 11.12 -23.41 13.82
N ASN A 140 11.88 -22.33 13.97
CA ASN A 140 12.14 -21.38 12.90
C ASN A 140 12.95 -22.00 11.75
N ALA A 141 13.93 -22.86 12.07
CA ALA A 141 14.68 -23.60 11.06
C ALA A 141 13.77 -24.57 10.29
N ALA A 142 12.97 -25.37 11.01
CA ALA A 142 11.99 -26.29 10.42
C ALA A 142 10.97 -25.53 9.54
N SER A 143 10.41 -24.45 10.04
CA SER A 143 9.43 -23.64 9.30
C SER A 143 9.99 -23.03 8.02
N ARG A 144 11.26 -22.61 8.01
CA ARG A 144 11.91 -22.11 6.79
C ARG A 144 12.10 -23.21 5.75
N MET A 145 12.53 -24.41 6.17
CA MET A 145 12.70 -25.58 5.27
C MET A 145 11.36 -26.02 4.69
N LEU A 146 10.35 -26.24 5.53
CA LEU A 146 9.00 -26.60 5.07
C LEU A 146 8.39 -25.52 4.18
N GLY A 147 8.54 -24.23 4.55
CA GLY A 147 8.06 -23.14 3.73
C GLY A 147 8.76 -23.03 2.36
N TYR A 148 10.02 -23.42 2.25
CA TYR A 148 10.69 -23.57 0.96
C TYR A 148 10.06 -24.69 0.13
N LEU A 149 9.86 -25.86 0.72
CA LEU A 149 9.24 -27.02 0.06
C LEU A 149 7.80 -26.73 -0.39
N GLU A 150 6.98 -26.13 0.47
CA GLU A 150 5.61 -25.70 0.15
C GLU A 150 5.55 -24.73 -1.03
N ARG A 151 6.58 -23.91 -1.23
CA ARG A 151 6.68 -23.00 -2.37
C ARG A 151 7.19 -23.64 -3.65
N ASN A 152 7.74 -24.86 -3.56
CA ASN A 152 8.39 -25.57 -4.68
C ASN A 152 7.72 -26.90 -5.04
N GLY A 153 6.42 -27.02 -4.77
CA GLY A 153 5.63 -28.17 -5.21
C GLY A 153 5.49 -29.30 -4.20
N TYR A 154 5.89 -29.11 -2.95
CA TYR A 154 5.78 -30.16 -1.90
C TYR A 154 4.91 -29.70 -0.73
N PRO A 155 3.58 -29.54 -0.92
CA PRO A 155 2.69 -29.04 0.14
C PRO A 155 2.54 -29.98 1.33
N PHE A 156 2.84 -31.26 1.17
CA PHE A 156 2.70 -32.30 2.18
C PHE A 156 4.05 -32.75 2.75
N ALA A 157 5.12 -32.03 2.48
CA ALA A 157 6.42 -32.34 3.06
C ALA A 157 6.35 -32.29 4.60
N SER A 158 6.96 -33.26 5.25
CA SER A 158 7.09 -33.33 6.70
C SER A 158 8.54 -33.40 7.13
N LEU A 159 8.83 -32.83 8.28
CA LEU A 159 10.15 -32.74 8.84
C LEU A 159 10.11 -33.20 10.29
N GLU A 160 10.87 -34.27 10.59
CA GLU A 160 10.90 -34.90 11.90
C GLU A 160 12.35 -34.98 12.41
N LEU A 161 12.51 -35.17 13.72
CA LEU A 161 13.78 -35.54 14.31
C LEU A 161 13.88 -37.06 14.28
N ASP A 162 14.99 -37.54 13.73
CA ASP A 162 15.38 -38.95 13.75
C ASP A 162 16.64 -39.16 14.59
N SER A 163 16.84 -40.36 15.07
CA SER A 163 18.03 -40.75 15.86
C SER A 163 18.26 -39.83 17.05
N LEU A 164 17.16 -39.52 17.78
CA LEU A 164 17.19 -38.65 18.95
C LEU A 164 17.88 -39.39 20.11
N ILE A 165 19.01 -38.86 20.56
CA ILE A 165 19.77 -39.33 21.73
C ILE A 165 19.82 -38.21 22.75
N ILE A 166 19.38 -38.50 23.95
CA ILE A 166 19.41 -37.57 25.08
C ILE A 166 20.31 -38.20 26.15
N GLU A 167 21.48 -37.62 26.37
CA GLU A 167 22.46 -38.06 27.37
C GLU A 167 22.73 -36.92 28.34
N GLU A 168 22.54 -37.15 29.65
CA GLU A 168 22.66 -36.17 30.70
C GLU A 168 21.92 -34.86 30.36
N GLU A 169 22.61 -33.86 29.82
CA GLU A 169 22.07 -32.56 29.47
C GLU A 169 22.25 -32.23 27.97
N GLY A 170 22.68 -33.25 27.19
CA GLY A 170 22.98 -33.12 25.77
C GLY A 170 21.93 -33.76 24.87
N ILE A 171 21.58 -33.09 23.78
CA ILE A 171 20.67 -33.60 22.75
C ILE A 171 21.42 -33.74 21.44
N SER A 172 21.43 -34.96 20.89
CA SER A 172 21.89 -35.24 19.53
C SER A 172 20.73 -35.76 18.70
N ALA A 173 20.57 -35.24 17.49
CA ALA A 173 19.53 -35.67 16.56
C ALA A 173 19.94 -35.47 15.11
N SER A 174 19.19 -36.06 14.21
CA SER A 174 19.27 -35.82 12.76
C SER A 174 17.92 -35.36 12.23
N TRP A 175 17.92 -34.53 11.19
CA TRP A 175 16.70 -34.23 10.45
C TRP A 175 16.30 -35.44 9.59
N LYS A 176 15.00 -35.70 9.53
CA LYS A 176 14.40 -36.65 8.59
C LYS A 176 13.32 -35.93 7.80
N LEU A 177 13.61 -35.72 6.53
CA LEU A 177 12.68 -35.10 5.58
C LEU A 177 11.93 -36.19 4.83
N THR A 178 10.60 -36.05 4.76
CA THR A 178 9.72 -36.82 3.89
C THR A 178 9.05 -35.86 2.94
N ASN A 179 9.46 -35.83 1.66
CA ASN A 179 8.98 -34.87 0.66
C ASN A 179 7.52 -35.12 0.24
N ASN A 180 7.07 -36.37 0.30
CA ASN A 180 5.82 -36.81 -0.32
C ASN A 180 5.78 -36.50 -1.83
N GLU A 181 4.60 -36.50 -2.42
CA GLU A 181 4.45 -36.36 -3.87
C GLU A 181 4.56 -34.91 -4.32
N TRP A 182 5.29 -34.67 -5.43
CA TRP A 182 5.36 -33.38 -6.06
C TRP A 182 4.02 -33.03 -6.67
N THR A 183 3.52 -31.83 -6.38
CA THR A 183 2.19 -31.36 -6.74
C THR A 183 2.29 -30.18 -7.69
N GLN A 184 1.48 -30.19 -8.74
CA GLN A 184 1.36 -29.10 -9.71
C GLN A 184 -0.03 -28.47 -9.68
N TYR A 185 -0.14 -27.22 -10.17
CA TYR A 185 -1.44 -26.61 -10.32
C TYR A 185 -2.26 -27.29 -11.42
N ASP A 186 -3.53 -27.51 -11.13
CA ASP A 186 -4.59 -27.70 -12.11
C ASP A 186 -5.23 -26.33 -12.46
N SER A 187 -6.38 -26.32 -13.10
CA SER A 187 -7.14 -25.11 -13.38
C SER A 187 -7.74 -24.53 -12.11
N ILE A 188 -7.84 -23.18 -12.01
CA ILE A 188 -8.56 -22.55 -10.91
C ILE A 188 -10.09 -22.78 -11.02
N GLU A 189 -10.79 -22.71 -9.91
CA GLU A 189 -12.24 -22.63 -9.82
C GLU A 189 -12.65 -21.31 -9.17
N ILE A 190 -13.70 -20.65 -9.71
CA ILE A 190 -14.21 -19.38 -9.20
C ILE A 190 -15.63 -19.64 -8.71
N ILE A 191 -15.86 -19.31 -7.44
CA ILE A 191 -17.17 -19.41 -6.78
C ILE A 191 -17.59 -17.99 -6.38
N GLY A 192 -18.81 -17.58 -6.75
CA GLY A 192 -19.35 -16.25 -6.48
C GLY A 192 -19.95 -15.59 -7.69
N SER A 193 -20.25 -14.31 -7.61
CA SER A 193 -20.91 -13.53 -8.67
C SER A 193 -19.97 -12.99 -9.75
N SER A 194 -18.65 -13.24 -9.64
CA SER A 194 -17.63 -12.68 -10.54
C SER A 194 -17.79 -13.15 -11.98
N GLN A 195 -17.89 -12.21 -12.92
CA GLN A 195 -17.89 -12.44 -14.38
C GLN A 195 -16.49 -12.34 -15.00
N VAL A 196 -15.46 -12.10 -14.18
CA VAL A 196 -14.09 -11.91 -14.66
C VAL A 196 -13.56 -13.16 -15.34
N LYS A 197 -12.94 -12.98 -16.50
CA LYS A 197 -12.38 -14.08 -17.27
C LYS A 197 -11.34 -14.86 -16.48
N LYS A 198 -11.50 -16.17 -16.41
CA LYS A 198 -10.65 -17.09 -15.67
C LYS A 198 -9.16 -16.90 -15.98
N TRP A 199 -8.80 -16.80 -17.26
CA TRP A 199 -7.41 -16.59 -17.68
C TRP A 199 -6.78 -15.31 -17.13
N PHE A 200 -7.62 -14.25 -16.90
CA PHE A 200 -7.13 -13.00 -16.29
C PHE A 200 -6.76 -13.23 -14.83
N LEU A 201 -7.59 -13.92 -14.06
CA LEU A 201 -7.32 -14.25 -12.66
C LEU A 201 -6.13 -15.20 -12.53
N GLU A 202 -6.01 -16.19 -13.40
CA GLU A 202 -4.83 -17.08 -13.45
C GLU A 202 -3.54 -16.28 -13.61
N LYS A 203 -3.50 -15.32 -14.53
CA LYS A 203 -2.35 -14.45 -14.75
C LYS A 203 -2.09 -13.51 -13.58
N TYR A 204 -3.14 -12.87 -13.09
CA TYR A 204 -3.05 -11.88 -12.01
C TYR A 204 -2.59 -12.48 -10.69
N LEU A 205 -3.04 -13.68 -10.37
CA LEU A 205 -2.71 -14.39 -9.12
C LEU A 205 -1.45 -15.27 -9.24
N GLY A 206 -0.97 -15.52 -10.45
CA GLY A 206 0.20 -16.34 -10.73
C GLY A 206 -0.08 -17.85 -10.75
N PHE A 207 -1.34 -18.25 -10.93
CA PHE A 207 -1.68 -19.65 -11.12
C PHE A 207 -1.46 -20.05 -12.59
N LYS A 208 -0.52 -20.93 -12.82
CA LYS A 208 -0.23 -21.49 -14.15
C LYS A 208 -0.41 -22.99 -14.10
N THR A 209 -1.37 -23.51 -14.87
CA THR A 209 -1.60 -24.96 -15.01
C THR A 209 -0.30 -25.67 -15.37
N GLY A 210 0.02 -26.76 -14.67
CA GLY A 210 1.25 -27.55 -14.82
C GLY A 210 2.49 -26.98 -14.11
N ALA A 211 2.43 -25.77 -13.57
CA ALA A 211 3.53 -25.23 -12.74
C ALA A 211 3.49 -25.85 -11.32
N ALA A 212 4.66 -25.85 -10.66
CA ALA A 212 4.78 -26.30 -9.28
C ALA A 212 3.82 -25.57 -8.35
N TYR A 213 3.18 -26.30 -7.46
CA TYR A 213 2.36 -25.71 -6.40
C TYR A 213 3.18 -24.74 -5.54
N ASN A 214 2.54 -23.64 -5.15
CA ASN A 214 3.13 -22.65 -4.27
C ASN A 214 2.09 -22.16 -3.25
N GLU A 215 2.26 -22.56 -2.01
CA GLU A 215 1.38 -22.22 -0.89
C GLU A 215 1.21 -20.70 -0.70
N GLN A 216 2.27 -19.94 -0.97
CA GLN A 216 2.21 -18.48 -0.81
C GLN A 216 1.23 -17.82 -1.81
N HIS A 217 1.08 -18.37 -3.02
CA HIS A 217 0.08 -17.88 -3.97
C HIS A 217 -1.34 -18.02 -3.41
N ILE A 218 -1.63 -19.14 -2.76
CA ILE A 218 -2.93 -19.40 -2.13
C ILE A 218 -3.16 -18.46 -0.96
N LYS A 219 -2.20 -18.36 -0.04
CA LYS A 219 -2.28 -17.47 1.15
C LYS A 219 -2.53 -16.00 0.75
N LEU A 220 -1.95 -15.57 -0.35
CA LEU A 220 -2.07 -14.19 -0.84
C LEU A 220 -3.24 -13.99 -1.81
N ALA A 221 -3.87 -15.05 -2.33
CA ALA A 221 -4.88 -14.94 -3.38
C ALA A 221 -6.04 -14.03 -3.00
N SER A 222 -6.62 -14.22 -1.81
CA SER A 222 -7.76 -13.40 -1.33
C SER A 222 -7.38 -11.94 -1.12
N ALA A 223 -6.18 -11.66 -0.60
CA ALA A 223 -5.69 -10.30 -0.46
C ALA A 223 -5.49 -9.63 -1.83
N ARG A 224 -4.93 -10.36 -2.80
CA ARG A 224 -4.75 -9.87 -4.18
C ARG A 224 -6.08 -9.66 -4.89
N LEU A 225 -7.07 -10.56 -4.71
CA LEU A 225 -8.42 -10.33 -5.24
C LEU A 225 -9.00 -9.01 -4.72
N ASN A 226 -8.84 -8.72 -3.42
CA ASN A 226 -9.29 -7.45 -2.83
C ASN A 226 -8.51 -6.22 -3.30
N GLN A 227 -7.33 -6.39 -3.91
CA GLN A 227 -6.59 -5.31 -4.58
C GLN A 227 -7.18 -4.96 -5.95
N LEU A 228 -8.00 -5.84 -6.54
CA LEU A 228 -8.75 -5.51 -7.74
C LEU A 228 -9.97 -4.67 -7.35
N PRO A 229 -10.13 -3.45 -7.89
CA PRO A 229 -11.22 -2.57 -7.47
C PRO A 229 -12.61 -3.15 -7.77
N PHE A 230 -12.71 -4.02 -8.78
CA PHE A 230 -13.94 -4.64 -9.28
C PHE A 230 -14.26 -6.02 -8.67
N LEU A 231 -13.45 -6.50 -7.70
CA LEU A 231 -13.69 -7.78 -7.02
C LEU A 231 -13.61 -7.64 -5.50
N THR A 232 -14.28 -8.54 -4.82
CA THR A 232 -14.16 -8.76 -3.38
C THR A 232 -14.01 -10.25 -3.12
N ALA A 233 -13.03 -10.64 -2.31
CA ALA A 233 -12.93 -11.99 -1.81
C ALA A 233 -13.90 -12.18 -0.63
N SER A 234 -14.94 -13.00 -0.81
CA SER A 234 -15.92 -13.28 0.25
C SER A 234 -15.39 -14.27 1.29
N GLN A 235 -14.44 -15.11 0.91
CA GLN A 235 -13.77 -16.07 1.79
C GLN A 235 -12.28 -16.17 1.43
N GLN A 236 -11.51 -16.81 2.33
CA GLN A 236 -10.13 -17.18 2.02
C GLN A 236 -10.11 -18.24 0.92
N ALA A 237 -9.14 -18.11 0.00
CA ALA A 237 -8.91 -19.09 -1.04
C ALA A 237 -8.60 -20.46 -0.41
N ARG A 238 -9.11 -21.51 -1.03
CA ARG A 238 -8.90 -22.91 -0.62
C ARG A 238 -8.24 -23.67 -1.74
N VAL A 239 -7.73 -24.87 -1.43
CA VAL A 239 -7.16 -25.77 -2.41
C VAL A 239 -7.79 -27.14 -2.26
N TYR A 240 -8.18 -27.72 -3.38
CA TYR A 240 -8.54 -29.12 -3.45
C TYR A 240 -7.40 -29.90 -4.10
N PHE A 241 -6.86 -30.89 -3.35
CA PHE A 241 -5.78 -31.75 -3.82
C PHE A 241 -6.31 -33.08 -4.32
N PHE A 242 -5.84 -33.51 -5.48
CA PHE A 242 -6.18 -34.82 -6.06
C PHE A 242 -5.09 -35.26 -7.04
N ALA A 243 -4.69 -36.52 -6.98
CA ALA A 243 -3.77 -37.13 -7.94
C ALA A 243 -2.57 -36.21 -8.32
N ASN A 244 -1.81 -35.75 -7.33
CA ASN A 244 -0.65 -34.86 -7.49
C ASN A 244 -0.95 -33.50 -8.12
N LYS A 245 -2.22 -33.10 -8.11
CA LYS A 245 -2.70 -31.80 -8.59
C LYS A 245 -3.31 -30.99 -7.47
N ALA A 246 -3.14 -29.69 -7.56
CA ALA A 246 -3.73 -28.70 -6.67
C ALA A 246 -4.68 -27.83 -7.48
N LYS A 247 -5.98 -27.83 -7.16
CA LYS A 247 -6.99 -26.99 -7.78
C LYS A 247 -7.34 -25.85 -6.83
N PRO A 248 -6.87 -24.61 -7.10
CA PRO A 248 -7.26 -23.45 -6.31
C PRO A 248 -8.75 -23.12 -6.48
N ILE A 249 -9.43 -22.88 -5.36
CA ILE A 249 -10.83 -22.44 -5.29
C ILE A 249 -10.82 -21.01 -4.79
N LEU A 250 -11.30 -20.08 -5.63
CA LEU A 250 -11.34 -18.66 -5.37
C LEU A 250 -12.78 -18.23 -5.09
N TYR A 251 -13.03 -17.57 -3.98
CA TYR A 251 -14.33 -17.02 -3.65
C TYR A 251 -14.31 -15.53 -4.01
N ALA A 252 -14.91 -15.19 -5.17
CA ALA A 252 -14.82 -13.85 -5.73
C ALA A 252 -16.20 -13.32 -6.12
N ASP A 253 -16.59 -12.23 -5.48
CA ASP A 253 -17.82 -11.52 -5.80
C ASP A 253 -17.51 -10.22 -6.53
N GLU A 254 -18.40 -9.85 -7.46
CA GLU A 254 -18.31 -8.63 -8.22
C GLU A 254 -18.57 -7.41 -7.34
N ARG A 255 -17.82 -6.34 -7.59
CA ARG A 255 -17.98 -5.05 -6.94
C ARG A 255 -18.01 -3.95 -7.98
N LYS A 256 -18.90 -2.98 -7.80
CA LYS A 256 -18.92 -1.75 -8.60
C LYS A 256 -17.59 -1.01 -8.47
N ALA A 257 -16.97 -0.71 -9.58
CA ALA A 257 -15.63 -0.15 -9.64
C ALA A 257 -15.44 0.90 -10.73
N SER A 258 -16.28 0.90 -11.72
CA SER A 258 -16.36 2.02 -12.64
C SER A 258 -16.90 3.23 -11.90
N SER A 259 -16.37 4.39 -12.17
CA SER A 259 -16.79 5.63 -11.49
C SER A 259 -16.96 6.75 -12.51
N ALA A 260 -17.95 7.57 -12.27
CA ALA A 260 -18.08 8.88 -12.88
C ALA A 260 -18.26 9.91 -11.77
N ASP A 261 -17.49 10.95 -11.82
CA ASP A 261 -17.62 12.06 -10.88
C ASP A 261 -17.41 13.38 -11.60
N GLY A 262 -17.93 14.44 -11.00
CA GLY A 262 -17.78 15.77 -11.55
C GLY A 262 -18.04 16.82 -10.48
N ILE A 263 -17.36 17.94 -10.62
CA ILE A 263 -17.52 19.12 -9.79
C ILE A 263 -17.74 20.30 -10.72
N ILE A 264 -18.75 21.11 -10.45
CA ILE A 264 -18.98 22.37 -11.12
C ILE A 264 -18.84 23.47 -10.07
N GLY A 265 -18.00 24.45 -10.34
CA GLY A 265 -17.77 25.59 -9.50
C GLY A 265 -17.98 26.91 -10.27
N PHE A 266 -18.26 27.95 -9.53
CA PHE A 266 -18.35 29.31 -10.05
C PHE A 266 -17.31 30.15 -9.30
N ALA A 267 -16.48 30.87 -10.03
CA ALA A 267 -15.52 31.80 -9.47
C ALA A 267 -15.71 33.20 -10.08
N PRO A 268 -15.42 34.27 -9.34
CA PRO A 268 -15.39 35.60 -9.94
C PRO A 268 -14.31 35.67 -11.02
N ASN A 269 -14.64 36.16 -12.20
CA ASN A 269 -13.67 36.36 -13.26
C ASN A 269 -12.93 37.67 -13.06
N SER A 270 -11.81 37.63 -12.36
CA SER A 270 -10.99 38.82 -12.09
C SER A 270 -10.31 39.42 -13.34
N GLN A 271 -10.35 38.73 -14.47
CA GLN A 271 -9.76 39.17 -15.74
C GLN A 271 -10.78 39.88 -16.65
N ALA A 272 -12.06 39.77 -16.34
CA ALA A 272 -13.10 40.42 -17.13
C ALA A 272 -13.63 41.66 -16.41
N ASN A 273 -13.66 42.81 -17.10
CA ASN A 273 -14.20 44.08 -16.56
C ASN A 273 -15.70 44.04 -16.22
N ASN A 274 -16.39 42.92 -16.39
CA ASN A 274 -17.86 42.84 -16.37
C ASN A 274 -18.44 41.99 -15.23
N ASN A 275 -17.77 41.74 -14.11
CA ASN A 275 -18.28 40.88 -13.03
C ASN A 275 -18.83 39.53 -13.52
N SER A 276 -18.32 39.01 -14.64
CA SER A 276 -18.75 37.73 -15.19
C SER A 276 -18.27 36.57 -14.28
N LEU A 277 -19.14 35.57 -14.11
CA LEU A 277 -18.78 34.37 -13.41
C LEU A 277 -17.99 33.45 -14.34
N LEU A 278 -16.87 32.98 -13.85
CA LEU A 278 -16.09 31.93 -14.47
C LEU A 278 -16.69 30.57 -14.08
N LEU A 279 -17.12 29.80 -15.05
CA LEU A 279 -17.49 28.40 -14.84
C LEU A 279 -16.21 27.56 -14.75
N THR A 280 -16.01 26.91 -13.61
CA THR A 280 -14.94 25.97 -13.38
C THR A 280 -15.53 24.57 -13.20
N GLY A 281 -14.78 23.53 -13.50
CA GLY A 281 -15.28 22.19 -13.30
C GLY A 281 -14.25 21.10 -13.55
N GLU A 282 -14.55 19.94 -13.03
CA GLU A 282 -13.83 18.71 -13.26
C GLU A 282 -14.84 17.61 -13.59
N ALA A 283 -14.53 16.78 -14.59
CA ALA A 283 -15.30 15.59 -14.92
C ALA A 283 -14.33 14.42 -15.05
N ASN A 284 -14.60 13.36 -14.32
CA ASN A 284 -13.82 12.13 -14.34
C ASN A 284 -14.72 10.97 -14.74
N LEU A 285 -14.25 10.17 -15.68
CA LEU A 285 -14.84 8.88 -16.03
C LEU A 285 -13.76 7.83 -15.91
N LYS A 286 -13.99 6.82 -15.08
CA LYS A 286 -13.09 5.69 -14.93
C LYS A 286 -13.87 4.40 -15.15
N LEU A 287 -13.63 3.74 -16.26
CA LEU A 287 -14.19 2.45 -16.58
C LEU A 287 -13.18 1.35 -16.25
N GLN A 288 -13.57 0.41 -15.41
CA GLN A 288 -12.71 -0.66 -14.93
C GLN A 288 -13.25 -2.02 -15.35
N ASN A 289 -12.35 -2.96 -15.55
CA ASN A 289 -12.68 -4.33 -15.96
C ASN A 289 -13.44 -4.42 -17.30
N LEU A 290 -13.14 -3.51 -18.22
CA LEU A 290 -13.77 -3.55 -19.54
C LEU A 290 -13.58 -4.94 -20.19
N PHE A 291 -14.69 -5.48 -20.71
CA PHE A 291 -14.75 -6.81 -21.31
C PHE A 291 -14.30 -7.94 -20.36
N GLU A 292 -14.49 -7.78 -19.03
CA GLU A 292 -14.19 -8.79 -18.00
C GLU A 292 -12.71 -9.23 -17.97
N SER A 293 -11.80 -8.38 -18.43
CA SER A 293 -10.41 -8.71 -18.68
C SER A 293 -9.42 -7.75 -18.00
N GLY A 294 -9.91 -6.99 -17.01
CA GLY A 294 -9.09 -6.05 -16.23
C GLY A 294 -8.62 -4.83 -17.02
N LYS A 295 -9.15 -4.57 -18.23
CA LYS A 295 -8.85 -3.37 -19.02
C LYS A 295 -9.41 -2.14 -18.32
N VAL A 296 -8.71 -1.00 -18.47
CA VAL A 296 -9.07 0.27 -17.84
C VAL A 296 -9.10 1.37 -18.91
N LEU A 297 -10.10 2.24 -18.82
CA LEU A 297 -10.16 3.52 -19.53
C LEU A 297 -10.47 4.61 -18.52
N GLU A 298 -9.60 5.61 -18.45
CA GLU A 298 -9.80 6.79 -17.61
C GLU A 298 -9.79 8.04 -18.48
N ILE A 299 -10.78 8.91 -18.30
CA ILE A 299 -10.87 10.23 -18.92
C ILE A 299 -11.06 11.23 -17.81
N ASN A 300 -10.13 12.16 -17.69
CA ASN A 300 -10.18 13.26 -16.73
C ASN A 300 -10.14 14.56 -17.52
N TYR A 301 -11.17 15.36 -17.37
CA TYR A 301 -11.24 16.73 -17.90
C TYR A 301 -11.34 17.71 -16.74
N ARG A 302 -10.56 18.78 -16.78
CA ARG A 302 -10.56 19.82 -15.76
C ARG A 302 -10.44 21.21 -16.37
N SER A 303 -11.25 22.14 -15.87
CA SER A 303 -11.18 23.56 -16.16
C SER A 303 -11.25 24.33 -14.84
N PHE A 304 -10.12 24.88 -14.38
CA PHE A 304 -9.99 25.46 -13.03
C PHE A 304 -9.60 26.93 -13.00
N LEU A 305 -9.15 27.48 -14.12
CA LEU A 305 -8.85 28.89 -14.30
C LEU A 305 -9.45 29.36 -15.62
N ALA A 306 -9.61 30.68 -15.76
CA ALA A 306 -10.07 31.27 -17.01
C ALA A 306 -9.22 30.79 -18.19
N ASN A 307 -9.86 30.22 -19.21
CA ASN A 307 -9.23 29.70 -20.43
C ASN A 307 -8.18 28.60 -20.23
N SER A 308 -8.05 28.04 -19.01
CA SER A 308 -7.13 26.95 -18.71
C SER A 308 -7.88 25.63 -18.62
N GLN A 309 -7.44 24.65 -19.41
CA GLN A 309 -8.09 23.35 -19.55
C GLN A 309 -7.04 22.25 -19.53
N GLN A 310 -7.41 21.13 -18.94
CA GLN A 310 -6.61 19.93 -18.92
C GLN A 310 -7.47 18.73 -19.33
N LEU A 311 -6.96 17.91 -20.23
CA LEU A 311 -7.57 16.63 -20.58
C LEU A 311 -6.52 15.54 -20.43
N ARG A 312 -6.84 14.50 -19.68
CA ARG A 312 -6.03 13.27 -19.59
C ARG A 312 -6.88 12.08 -19.98
N VAL A 313 -6.40 11.32 -20.94
CA VAL A 313 -6.98 10.02 -21.32
C VAL A 313 -5.93 8.95 -21.06
N TYR A 314 -6.30 7.93 -20.32
CA TYR A 314 -5.44 6.78 -20.04
C TYR A 314 -6.17 5.49 -20.39
N ALA A 315 -5.55 4.63 -21.18
CA ALA A 315 -6.06 3.32 -21.53
C ALA A 315 -5.04 2.25 -21.20
N LEU A 316 -5.48 1.16 -20.56
CA LEU A 316 -4.65 0.02 -20.19
C LEU A 316 -5.22 -1.29 -20.70
N TYR A 317 -4.39 -2.07 -21.37
CA TYR A 317 -4.62 -3.48 -21.68
C TYR A 317 -3.60 -4.33 -20.91
N PRO A 318 -3.97 -4.94 -19.76
CA PRO A 318 -3.00 -5.48 -18.81
C PRO A 318 -2.27 -6.75 -19.28
N TYR A 319 -2.85 -7.54 -20.17
CA TYR A 319 -2.31 -8.84 -20.61
C TYR A 319 -2.54 -9.07 -22.10
N ILE A 320 -1.69 -8.49 -22.97
CA ILE A 320 -1.77 -8.65 -24.42
C ILE A 320 -1.57 -10.14 -24.77
N PHE A 321 -2.43 -10.68 -25.59
CA PHE A 321 -2.40 -12.10 -26.01
C PHE A 321 -2.30 -13.08 -24.84
N LYS A 322 -2.88 -12.75 -23.69
CA LYS A 322 -2.79 -13.52 -22.43
C LYS A 322 -1.34 -13.74 -21.96
N SER A 323 -0.41 -12.87 -22.37
CA SER A 323 0.98 -12.86 -21.87
C SER A 323 1.08 -12.13 -20.53
N SER A 324 2.28 -12.04 -19.95
CA SER A 324 2.54 -11.18 -18.80
C SER A 324 2.87 -9.73 -19.19
N VAL A 325 2.73 -9.39 -20.47
CA VAL A 325 3.00 -8.04 -20.99
C VAL A 325 1.66 -7.32 -21.17
N GLY A 326 1.55 -6.13 -20.60
CA GLY A 326 0.48 -5.18 -20.84
C GLY A 326 0.96 -4.02 -21.71
N MET A 327 0.01 -3.28 -22.26
CA MET A 327 0.24 -2.04 -22.99
C MET A 327 -0.65 -0.96 -22.43
N ASP A 328 -0.12 0.23 -22.32
CA ASP A 328 -0.88 1.41 -21.94
C ASP A 328 -0.62 2.58 -22.88
N TYR A 329 -1.59 3.45 -22.98
CA TYR A 329 -1.51 4.69 -23.70
C TYR A 329 -2.01 5.83 -22.82
N THR A 330 -1.28 6.95 -22.81
CA THR A 330 -1.68 8.19 -22.14
C THR A 330 -1.62 9.35 -23.12
N LEU A 331 -2.73 10.06 -23.25
CA LEU A 331 -2.79 11.40 -23.82
C LEU A 331 -2.96 12.40 -22.68
N HIS A 332 -2.10 13.40 -22.62
CA HIS A 332 -2.21 14.50 -21.67
C HIS A 332 -2.13 15.82 -22.42
N LEU A 333 -3.16 16.63 -22.31
CA LEU A 333 -3.29 17.92 -22.96
C LEU A 333 -3.50 18.97 -21.88
N ILE A 334 -2.69 20.02 -21.89
CA ILE A 334 -2.82 21.19 -21.01
C ILE A 334 -2.85 22.44 -21.89
N LYS A 335 -3.94 23.19 -21.83
CA LYS A 335 -4.03 24.55 -22.30
C LYS A 335 -3.91 25.48 -21.10
N GLN A 336 -2.88 26.30 -21.07
CA GLN A 336 -2.64 27.26 -20.00
C GLN A 336 -3.05 28.65 -20.48
N ASP A 337 -4.21 29.09 -20.05
CA ASP A 337 -4.82 30.37 -20.43
C ASP A 337 -4.62 30.71 -21.92
N SER A 338 -4.11 31.91 -22.24
CA SER A 338 -3.67 32.29 -23.59
C SER A 338 -2.16 32.08 -23.81
N SER A 339 -1.43 31.45 -22.88
CA SER A 339 0.03 31.37 -22.94
C SER A 339 0.50 30.23 -23.85
N PHE A 340 0.12 28.98 -23.55
CA PHE A 340 0.59 27.85 -24.33
C PHE A 340 -0.36 26.65 -24.30
N LEU A 341 -0.20 25.76 -25.26
CA LEU A 341 -0.79 24.42 -25.34
C LEU A 341 0.33 23.39 -25.25
N ASP A 342 0.23 22.47 -24.30
CA ASP A 342 1.13 21.32 -24.13
C ASP A 342 0.36 20.04 -24.40
N VAL A 343 0.89 19.20 -25.29
CA VAL A 343 0.32 17.90 -25.68
C VAL A 343 1.39 16.82 -25.51
N GLN A 344 1.10 15.86 -24.65
CA GLN A 344 1.95 14.70 -24.43
C GLN A 344 1.22 13.42 -24.82
N ASN A 345 1.82 12.65 -25.71
CA ASN A 345 1.41 11.30 -26.07
C ASN A 345 2.45 10.32 -25.52
N GLN A 346 1.99 9.28 -24.81
CA GLN A 346 2.88 8.30 -24.21
C GLN A 346 2.34 6.89 -24.45
N LEU A 347 3.20 6.01 -24.99
CA LEU A 347 2.93 4.59 -25.18
C LEU A 347 3.86 3.78 -24.29
N GLY A 348 3.30 2.90 -23.45
CA GLY A 348 4.05 2.07 -22.51
C GLY A 348 3.82 0.58 -22.73
N LEU A 349 4.84 -0.20 -22.43
CA LEU A 349 4.78 -1.66 -22.31
C LEU A 349 5.10 -2.02 -20.87
N GLN A 350 4.20 -2.77 -20.23
CA GLN A 350 4.30 -3.17 -18.83
C GLN A 350 4.55 -4.68 -18.73
N TYR A 351 5.67 -5.09 -18.16
CA TYR A 351 5.81 -6.47 -17.70
C TYR A 351 5.18 -6.58 -16.32
N ARG A 352 4.09 -7.33 -16.22
CA ARG A 352 3.31 -7.47 -14.98
C ARG A 352 3.76 -8.72 -14.24
N PHE A 353 4.12 -8.51 -12.99
CA PHE A 353 4.38 -9.58 -12.02
C PHE A 353 3.06 -10.12 -11.46
N ILE A 354 3.11 -10.75 -10.32
CA ILE A 354 1.91 -11.24 -9.65
C ILE A 354 1.26 -10.08 -8.87
N GLY A 355 -0.05 -9.88 -9.05
CA GLY A 355 -0.79 -8.80 -8.41
C GLY A 355 -0.68 -7.48 -9.18
N GLN A 356 -0.40 -6.39 -8.47
CA GLN A 356 -0.35 -5.03 -9.04
C GLN A 356 1.05 -4.57 -9.43
N ASP A 357 2.05 -5.39 -9.17
CA ASP A 357 3.44 -5.03 -9.40
C ASP A 357 3.78 -5.09 -10.89
N TYR A 358 4.53 -4.09 -11.38
CA TYR A 358 5.00 -4.08 -12.74
C TYR A 358 6.33 -3.34 -12.92
N PHE A 359 7.04 -3.72 -13.98
CA PHE A 359 8.09 -2.95 -14.61
C PHE A 359 7.56 -2.44 -15.95
N ARG A 360 7.74 -1.17 -16.25
CA ARG A 360 7.22 -0.50 -17.44
C ARG A 360 8.34 0.23 -18.16
N VAL A 361 8.39 0.12 -19.48
CA VAL A 361 9.17 0.99 -20.35
C VAL A 361 8.20 1.76 -21.23
N TYR A 362 8.55 3.00 -21.55
CA TYR A 362 7.67 3.83 -22.37
C TYR A 362 8.43 4.78 -23.28
N TYR A 363 7.76 5.15 -24.34
CA TYR A 363 8.13 6.24 -25.22
C TYR A 363 7.07 7.33 -25.14
N ALA A 364 7.51 8.60 -25.01
CA ALA A 364 6.62 9.74 -24.98
C ALA A 364 7.09 10.86 -25.91
N VAL A 365 6.14 11.53 -26.51
CA VAL A 365 6.37 12.77 -27.28
C VAL A 365 5.56 13.86 -26.62
N GLN A 366 6.25 14.88 -26.12
CA GLN A 366 5.69 16.10 -25.59
C GLN A 366 5.92 17.24 -26.58
N SER A 367 4.88 17.95 -26.95
CA SER A 367 4.95 19.12 -27.83
C SER A 367 4.24 20.30 -27.15
N THR A 368 4.97 21.38 -26.95
CA THR A 368 4.41 22.62 -26.43
C THR A 368 4.43 23.69 -27.52
N SER A 369 3.34 24.43 -27.68
CA SER A 369 3.20 25.54 -28.63
C SER A 369 2.66 26.76 -27.92
N LEU A 370 3.29 27.91 -28.12
CA LEU A 370 2.79 29.21 -27.65
C LEU A 370 1.48 29.56 -28.37
N ILE A 371 0.50 30.05 -27.64
CA ILE A 371 -0.78 30.54 -28.20
C ILE A 371 -0.66 32.01 -28.54
N THR A 372 -0.07 32.80 -27.64
CA THR A 372 0.20 34.22 -27.84
C THR A 372 1.65 34.55 -27.59
N VAL A 373 2.16 35.51 -28.34
CA VAL A 373 3.53 36.01 -28.24
C VAL A 373 3.50 37.52 -27.99
N ASP A 374 3.99 37.93 -26.82
CA ASP A 374 4.17 39.35 -26.49
C ASP A 374 5.50 39.86 -27.04
N THR A 375 5.46 40.36 -28.29
CA THR A 375 6.63 40.88 -28.98
C THR A 375 7.21 42.13 -28.35
N GLN A 376 6.39 42.96 -27.67
CA GLN A 376 6.87 44.15 -26.99
C GLN A 376 7.72 43.79 -25.77
N ARG A 377 7.24 42.86 -24.96
CA ARG A 377 7.99 42.35 -23.81
C ARG A 377 9.29 41.70 -24.24
N ILE A 378 9.29 40.90 -25.32
CA ILE A 378 10.50 40.26 -25.87
C ILE A 378 11.51 41.30 -26.35
N ARG A 379 11.05 42.36 -27.02
CA ARG A 379 11.92 43.45 -27.46
C ARG A 379 12.57 44.21 -26.30
N SER A 380 11.80 44.48 -25.25
CA SER A 380 12.27 45.23 -24.07
C SER A 380 13.21 44.41 -23.19
N SER A 381 12.95 43.08 -23.01
CA SER A 381 13.75 42.20 -22.18
C SER A 381 14.96 41.60 -22.88
N VAL A 382 14.98 41.58 -24.22
CA VAL A 382 15.99 40.91 -25.07
C VAL A 382 16.18 39.44 -24.65
N ALA A 383 15.08 38.79 -24.25
CA ALA A 383 15.05 37.42 -23.74
C ALA A 383 13.89 36.64 -24.35
N LEU A 384 14.05 35.32 -24.47
CA LEU A 384 12.93 34.42 -24.79
C LEU A 384 11.86 34.46 -23.68
N PRO A 385 10.58 34.25 -24.00
CA PRO A 385 9.52 34.21 -23.00
C PRO A 385 9.73 33.03 -22.01
N ASP A 386 9.09 33.14 -20.83
CA ASP A 386 9.19 32.13 -19.76
C ASP A 386 8.76 30.72 -20.22
N ALA A 387 7.71 30.63 -21.06
CA ALA A 387 7.31 29.42 -21.78
C ALA A 387 7.76 29.51 -23.23
N ASN A 388 8.06 28.37 -23.86
CA ASN A 388 8.58 28.33 -25.22
C ASN A 388 8.02 27.18 -26.04
N ASP A 389 8.04 27.32 -27.37
CA ASP A 389 7.74 26.22 -28.29
C ASP A 389 8.83 25.17 -28.18
N LEU A 390 8.46 23.93 -27.90
CA LEU A 390 9.40 22.83 -27.76
C LEU A 390 8.77 21.49 -28.13
N ILE A 391 9.63 20.55 -28.54
CA ILE A 391 9.27 19.16 -28.66
C ILE A 391 10.30 18.32 -27.89
N ASN A 392 9.83 17.31 -27.15
CA ASN A 392 10.66 16.46 -26.34
C ASN A 392 10.30 14.99 -26.57
N TYR A 393 11.24 14.23 -27.11
CA TYR A 393 11.14 12.78 -27.31
C TYR A 393 11.74 12.08 -26.11
N GLN A 394 10.90 11.44 -25.28
CA GLN A 394 11.31 10.85 -24.01
C GLN A 394 11.27 9.34 -24.06
N TYR A 395 12.28 8.72 -23.50
CA TYR A 395 12.36 7.29 -23.21
C TYR A 395 12.44 7.12 -21.69
N GLY A 396 11.57 6.30 -21.14
CA GLY A 396 11.52 6.15 -19.69
C GLY A 396 11.28 4.72 -19.23
N ALA A 397 11.60 4.51 -17.96
CA ALA A 397 11.35 3.28 -17.25
C ALA A 397 10.68 3.57 -15.91
N GLU A 398 9.77 2.68 -15.51
CA GLU A 398 9.01 2.81 -14.29
C GLU A 398 8.90 1.45 -13.59
N VAL A 399 9.08 1.44 -12.27
CA VAL A 399 8.85 0.30 -11.41
C VAL A 399 7.76 0.67 -10.43
N LYS A 400 6.73 -0.16 -10.33
CA LYS A 400 5.67 -0.02 -9.35
C LYS A 400 5.48 -1.29 -8.55
N VAL A 401 5.47 -1.14 -7.22
CA VAL A 401 5.22 -2.21 -6.25
C VAL A 401 4.08 -1.77 -5.34
N VAL A 402 3.06 -2.62 -5.14
CA VAL A 402 1.88 -2.31 -4.33
C VAL A 402 1.52 -3.50 -3.44
N HIS A 403 1.70 -3.34 -2.16
CA HIS A 403 1.39 -4.34 -1.14
C HIS A 403 0.46 -3.79 -0.06
N TYR A 404 -0.77 -3.43 -0.44
CA TYR A 404 -1.81 -2.99 0.48
C TYR A 404 -2.74 -4.15 0.87
N ASP A 405 -3.28 -4.10 2.07
CA ASP A 405 -4.37 -4.99 2.51
C ASP A 405 -5.70 -4.66 1.81
N TYR A 406 -5.92 -3.38 1.47
CA TYR A 406 -7.09 -2.91 0.74
C TYR A 406 -6.73 -1.65 -0.07
N LEU A 407 -7.13 -1.60 -1.35
CA LEU A 407 -6.64 -0.57 -2.26
C LEU A 407 -7.21 0.83 -2.01
N LEU A 408 -8.52 0.94 -1.69
CA LEU A 408 -9.20 2.24 -1.58
C LEU A 408 -8.88 2.97 -0.28
N ASN A 409 -8.81 2.25 0.83
CA ASN A 409 -8.51 2.81 2.15
C ASN A 409 -7.67 1.81 2.95
N PRO A 410 -6.34 1.74 2.68
CA PRO A 410 -5.46 0.79 3.34
C PRO A 410 -5.35 1.04 4.84
N LEU A 411 -5.26 -0.05 5.61
CA LEU A 411 -4.89 -0.02 7.04
C LEU A 411 -3.42 -0.29 7.24
N LYS A 412 -2.85 -1.12 6.37
CA LYS A 412 -1.44 -1.51 6.42
C LYS A 412 -0.92 -1.82 5.03
N GLY A 413 0.39 -1.68 4.89
CA GLY A 413 1.07 -2.01 3.64
C GLY A 413 1.80 -0.81 3.06
N TYR A 414 2.30 -0.96 1.86
CA TYR A 414 3.08 0.08 1.21
C TYR A 414 2.93 0.04 -0.32
N SER A 415 3.23 1.17 -0.96
CA SER A 415 3.51 1.22 -2.38
C SER A 415 4.74 2.06 -2.65
N ILE A 416 5.44 1.71 -3.71
CA ILE A 416 6.59 2.46 -4.22
C ILE A 416 6.43 2.54 -5.74
N ASN A 417 6.53 3.77 -6.27
CA ASN A 417 6.57 4.03 -7.69
C ASN A 417 7.81 4.88 -7.99
N ILE A 418 8.68 4.39 -8.84
CA ILE A 418 9.88 5.09 -9.29
C ILE A 418 9.82 5.17 -10.81
N ASN A 419 9.91 6.38 -11.34
CA ASN A 419 9.91 6.68 -12.76
C ASN A 419 11.15 7.50 -13.11
N ALA A 420 11.87 7.08 -14.13
CA ALA A 420 13.03 7.82 -14.67
C ALA A 420 12.94 7.91 -16.18
N SER A 421 13.29 9.05 -16.74
CA SER A 421 13.32 9.24 -18.20
C SER A 421 14.47 10.13 -18.66
N ILE A 422 14.89 9.87 -19.89
CA ILE A 422 15.80 10.70 -20.66
C ILE A 422 15.07 11.22 -21.89
N GLY A 423 15.20 12.52 -22.16
CA GLY A 423 14.53 13.20 -23.25
C GLY A 423 15.51 13.86 -24.20
N ASP A 424 15.22 13.77 -25.51
CA ASP A 424 15.80 14.59 -26.55
C ASP A 424 14.91 15.82 -26.74
N LYS A 425 15.23 16.89 -26.01
CA LYS A 425 14.49 18.15 -26.01
C LYS A 425 15.01 19.05 -27.12
N ARG A 426 14.09 19.61 -27.91
CA ARG A 426 14.38 20.53 -29.00
C ARG A 426 13.54 21.80 -28.84
N ILE A 427 14.20 22.96 -28.87
CA ILE A 427 13.52 24.23 -28.94
C ILE A 427 13.04 24.42 -30.37
N GLN A 428 11.76 24.69 -30.56
CA GLN A 428 11.17 25.01 -31.84
C GLN A 428 11.16 26.53 -32.02
N ARG A 429 11.62 26.99 -33.20
CA ARG A 429 11.63 28.42 -33.49
C ARG A 429 10.21 28.88 -33.80
N ASN A 430 9.64 29.70 -32.93
CA ASN A 430 8.37 30.36 -33.20
C ASN A 430 8.58 31.42 -34.28
N PRO A 431 7.85 31.39 -35.41
CA PRO A 431 8.05 32.34 -36.50
C PRO A 431 7.98 33.80 -36.08
N THR A 432 7.06 34.14 -35.18
CA THR A 432 6.87 35.52 -34.68
C THR A 432 8.06 36.00 -33.85
N ILE A 433 8.65 35.13 -33.03
CA ILE A 433 9.84 35.43 -32.21
C ILE A 433 11.10 35.45 -33.09
N ASP A 434 11.21 34.49 -33.98
CA ASP A 434 12.41 34.36 -34.87
C ASP A 434 12.52 35.52 -35.87
N ALA A 435 11.40 36.14 -36.24
CA ALA A 435 11.41 37.35 -37.07
C ALA A 435 11.97 38.58 -36.34
N LEU A 436 12.03 38.56 -34.98
CA LEU A 436 12.63 39.65 -34.20
C LEU A 436 14.15 39.56 -34.31
N ARG A 437 14.80 40.60 -34.89
CA ARG A 437 16.25 40.69 -34.99
C ARG A 437 16.80 41.66 -33.95
N PHE A 438 17.87 41.27 -33.35
CA PHE A 438 18.61 42.00 -32.32
C PHE A 438 20.04 42.21 -32.82
N THR A 439 20.68 43.32 -32.45
CA THR A 439 22.05 43.63 -32.86
C THR A 439 22.99 43.34 -31.69
N ASP A 440 24.08 42.63 -31.94
CA ASP A 440 25.13 42.43 -30.96
C ASP A 440 26.09 43.62 -30.88
N GLU A 441 27.07 43.57 -29.96
CA GLU A 441 28.08 44.63 -29.80
C GLU A 441 28.97 44.84 -31.03
N LYS A 442 28.98 43.86 -31.93
CA LYS A 442 29.77 43.92 -33.20
C LYS A 442 28.94 44.38 -34.41
N GLY A 443 27.65 44.72 -34.18
CA GLY A 443 26.76 45.12 -35.25
C GLY A 443 26.11 43.98 -36.04
N SER A 444 26.31 42.72 -35.65
CA SER A 444 25.72 41.55 -36.32
C SER A 444 24.30 41.33 -35.85
N GLN A 445 23.39 41.05 -36.77
CA GLN A 445 21.99 40.72 -36.43
C GLN A 445 21.87 39.25 -36.07
N TYR A 446 21.16 38.96 -34.95
CA TYR A 446 20.89 37.60 -34.48
C TYR A 446 19.42 37.44 -34.05
N SER A 447 18.95 36.17 -34.05
CA SER A 447 17.71 35.78 -33.38
C SER A 447 18.02 35.35 -31.94
N LEU A 448 17.09 35.57 -31.04
CA LEU A 448 17.24 35.09 -29.65
C LEU A 448 17.49 33.58 -29.56
N TYR A 449 16.96 32.81 -30.50
CA TYR A 449 17.18 31.37 -30.58
C TYR A 449 18.63 30.96 -30.89
N ASP A 450 19.41 31.84 -31.52
CA ASP A 450 20.82 31.55 -31.89
C ASP A 450 21.72 31.42 -30.65
N LYS A 451 21.24 31.89 -29.47
CA LYS A 451 21.94 31.73 -28.19
C LYS A 451 21.78 30.35 -27.56
N PHE A 452 20.91 29.50 -28.06
CA PHE A 452 20.59 28.23 -27.50
C PHE A 452 20.91 27.07 -28.42
N ALA A 453 21.34 25.95 -27.87
CA ALA A 453 21.46 24.72 -28.64
C ALA A 453 20.07 24.23 -29.07
N ASN A 454 19.92 23.92 -30.36
CA ASN A 454 18.64 23.43 -30.88
C ASN A 454 18.20 22.09 -30.26
N ARG A 455 19.15 21.33 -29.75
CA ARG A 455 18.94 19.98 -29.19
C ARG A 455 19.71 19.84 -27.89
N MET A 456 19.04 19.33 -26.86
CA MET A 456 19.62 19.14 -25.55
C MET A 456 19.02 17.91 -24.85
N LEU A 457 19.81 17.27 -23.99
CA LEU A 457 19.31 16.19 -23.16
C LEU A 457 18.58 16.74 -21.92
N GLN A 458 17.46 16.09 -21.60
CA GLN A 458 16.69 16.36 -20.40
C GLN A 458 16.54 15.07 -19.60
N TYR A 459 16.80 15.12 -18.30
CA TYR A 459 16.62 14.02 -17.37
C TYR A 459 15.45 14.34 -16.43
N LYS A 460 14.59 13.38 -16.20
CA LYS A 460 13.50 13.47 -15.22
C LYS A 460 13.52 12.23 -14.33
N VAL A 461 13.38 12.43 -13.02
CA VAL A 461 13.18 11.36 -12.05
C VAL A 461 12.01 11.74 -11.16
N GLN A 462 11.13 10.78 -10.89
CA GLN A 462 9.98 10.94 -10.01
C GLN A 462 9.85 9.72 -9.11
N THR A 463 9.53 9.94 -7.86
CA THR A 463 9.30 8.87 -6.88
C THR A 463 8.06 9.22 -6.07
N ASP A 464 7.20 8.24 -5.86
CA ASP A 464 6.08 8.29 -4.93
C ASP A 464 6.12 7.02 -4.07
N ALA A 465 6.32 7.18 -2.78
CA ALA A 465 6.35 6.11 -1.80
C ALA A 465 5.31 6.36 -0.71
N ASP A 466 4.49 5.38 -0.43
CA ASP A 466 3.37 5.47 0.50
C ASP A 466 3.36 4.26 1.45
N VAL A 467 3.30 4.50 2.75
CA VAL A 467 3.30 3.47 3.79
C VAL A 467 2.14 3.68 4.74
N PHE A 468 1.38 2.63 4.99
CA PHE A 468 0.33 2.57 5.99
C PHE A 468 0.74 1.68 7.16
N ILE A 469 0.67 2.23 8.37
CA ILE A 469 1.05 1.55 9.60
C ILE A 469 -0.19 1.42 10.49
N LYS A 470 -0.66 0.21 10.68
CA LYS A 470 -1.79 -0.07 11.56
C LYS A 470 -1.36 0.12 13.02
N LEU A 471 -1.92 1.12 13.70
CA LEU A 471 -1.65 1.43 15.11
C LEU A 471 -2.67 0.79 16.06
N GLY A 472 -3.83 0.41 15.54
CA GLY A 472 -4.92 -0.20 16.30
C GLY A 472 -5.99 -0.77 15.38
N ASN A 473 -7.12 -1.21 15.92
CA ASN A 473 -8.21 -1.76 15.11
C ASN A 473 -8.87 -0.72 14.20
N TYR A 474 -8.89 0.54 14.64
CA TYR A 474 -9.55 1.66 13.96
C TYR A 474 -8.60 2.81 13.64
N ILE A 475 -7.30 2.68 13.95
CA ILE A 475 -6.32 3.75 13.78
C ILE A 475 -5.22 3.26 12.86
N THR A 476 -4.94 4.06 11.84
CA THR A 476 -3.78 3.88 10.94
C THR A 476 -3.05 5.20 10.74
N SER A 477 -1.73 5.13 10.64
CA SER A 477 -0.89 6.24 10.21
C SER A 477 -0.50 6.02 8.76
N ARG A 478 -0.56 7.08 7.96
CA ARG A 478 -0.05 7.12 6.59
C ARG A 478 1.15 8.06 6.54
N VAL A 479 2.21 7.62 5.88
CA VAL A 479 3.36 8.46 5.53
C VAL A 479 3.59 8.31 4.03
N GLN A 480 3.54 9.42 3.31
CA GLN A 480 3.82 9.47 1.88
C GLN A 480 4.99 10.41 1.62
N VAL A 481 5.90 9.99 0.76
CA VAL A 481 7.01 10.81 0.27
C VAL A 481 6.91 10.89 -1.26
N MET A 482 6.83 12.10 -1.77
CA MET A 482 6.87 12.39 -3.19
C MET A 482 8.11 13.22 -3.49
N ALA A 483 8.89 12.83 -4.47
CA ALA A 483 10.06 13.57 -4.90
C ALA A 483 10.14 13.58 -6.43
N ALA A 484 10.55 14.71 -7.00
CA ALA A 484 10.84 14.79 -8.42
C ALA A 484 11.94 15.80 -8.69
N GLY A 485 12.68 15.55 -9.76
CA GLY A 485 13.71 16.44 -10.27
C GLY A 485 13.75 16.41 -11.80
N ILE A 486 13.99 17.57 -12.38
CA ILE A 486 14.24 17.77 -13.80
C ILE A 486 15.56 18.50 -13.99
N GLN A 487 16.37 18.00 -14.91
CA GLN A 487 17.63 18.61 -15.26
C GLN A 487 17.77 18.70 -16.79
N ALA A 488 18.08 19.89 -17.27
CA ALA A 488 18.45 20.17 -18.66
C ALA A 488 19.35 21.41 -18.70
N PRO A 489 20.14 21.64 -19.78
CA PRO A 489 20.93 22.85 -19.94
C PRO A 489 20.12 24.14 -19.90
N VAL A 490 18.89 24.09 -20.42
CA VAL A 490 17.92 25.19 -20.38
C VAL A 490 16.54 24.63 -20.02
N LEU A 491 15.91 25.23 -19.05
CA LEU A 491 14.52 24.94 -18.65
C LEU A 491 13.63 26.13 -19.00
N PHE A 492 12.36 25.85 -19.24
CA PHE A 492 11.29 26.83 -19.40
C PHE A 492 10.16 26.56 -18.43
N LEU A 493 9.25 27.49 -18.23
CA LEU A 493 8.13 27.35 -17.29
C LEU A 493 7.26 26.10 -17.56
N ASN A 494 7.10 25.76 -18.83
CA ASN A 494 6.35 24.59 -19.28
C ASN A 494 7.10 23.25 -19.11
N ASP A 495 8.37 23.27 -18.71
CA ASP A 495 9.12 22.06 -18.29
C ASP A 495 8.89 21.70 -16.83
N LEU A 496 8.59 22.69 -15.97
CA LEU A 496 8.59 22.57 -14.53
C LEU A 496 7.43 21.72 -14.03
N TYR A 497 7.67 21.03 -12.91
CA TYR A 497 6.61 20.41 -12.13
C TYR A 497 5.73 21.47 -11.47
N ARG A 498 4.46 21.11 -11.27
CA ARG A 498 3.50 21.95 -10.57
C ARG A 498 3.00 21.23 -9.35
N ILE A 499 3.20 21.83 -8.18
CA ILE A 499 2.79 21.30 -6.88
C ILE A 499 1.82 22.28 -6.20
N GLY A 500 1.09 21.80 -5.21
CA GLY A 500 -0.01 22.50 -4.53
C GLY A 500 -1.34 21.77 -4.75
N GLY A 501 -2.25 21.91 -3.80
CA GLY A 501 -3.58 21.32 -3.84
C GLY A 501 -3.70 19.97 -3.11
N LEU A 502 -4.89 19.37 -3.21
CA LEU A 502 -5.29 18.22 -2.42
C LEU A 502 -4.36 17.01 -2.58
N ARG A 503 -3.82 16.79 -3.77
CA ARG A 503 -3.04 15.60 -4.10
C ARG A 503 -1.56 15.69 -3.73
N THR A 504 -1.01 16.91 -3.62
CA THR A 504 0.42 17.13 -3.38
C THR A 504 0.66 17.86 -2.07
N LEU A 505 0.34 19.14 -1.98
CA LEU A 505 0.60 20.00 -0.83
C LEU A 505 -0.70 20.70 -0.40
N LYS A 506 -1.41 20.11 0.57
CA LYS A 506 -2.67 20.66 1.09
C LYS A 506 -2.43 21.99 1.80
N GLY A 507 -3.37 22.92 1.68
CA GLY A 507 -3.25 24.29 2.22
C GLY A 507 -2.76 25.30 1.18
N PHE A 508 -2.48 24.85 -0.06
CA PHE A 508 -2.08 25.69 -1.18
C PHE A 508 -3.07 25.54 -2.34
N ASP A 509 -3.10 26.54 -3.22
CA ASP A 509 -3.92 26.46 -4.44
C ASP A 509 -3.42 25.34 -5.35
N GLU A 510 -4.34 24.77 -6.12
CA GLU A 510 -4.03 23.67 -7.03
C GLU A 510 -3.00 24.11 -8.07
N GLN A 511 -1.88 23.35 -8.17
CA GLN A 511 -0.81 23.60 -9.14
C GLN A 511 -0.17 25.00 -9.10
N ALA A 512 -0.21 25.69 -7.97
CA ALA A 512 0.24 27.08 -7.85
C ALA A 512 1.76 27.25 -7.78
N ILE A 513 2.50 26.22 -7.39
CA ILE A 513 3.95 26.28 -7.18
C ILE A 513 4.67 25.56 -8.32
N PHE A 514 5.57 26.27 -9.01
CA PHE A 514 6.40 25.71 -10.06
C PHE A 514 7.76 25.32 -9.52
N ALA A 515 8.17 24.08 -9.72
CA ALA A 515 9.39 23.51 -9.19
C ALA A 515 10.19 22.75 -10.25
N SER A 516 11.50 22.96 -10.31
CA SER A 516 12.44 22.12 -11.04
C SER A 516 12.80 20.86 -10.24
N THR A 517 12.83 21.00 -8.92
CA THR A 517 13.06 19.90 -7.98
C THR A 517 12.14 20.08 -6.78
N TYR A 518 11.58 18.99 -6.27
CA TYR A 518 10.83 19.03 -5.02
C TYR A 518 10.92 17.71 -4.26
N VAL A 519 10.75 17.80 -2.94
CA VAL A 519 10.48 16.70 -2.03
C VAL A 519 9.30 17.10 -1.16
N ILE A 520 8.26 16.28 -1.11
CA ILE A 520 7.06 16.50 -0.29
C ILE A 520 6.91 15.31 0.65
N VAL A 521 6.68 15.58 1.92
CA VAL A 521 6.33 14.58 2.93
C VAL A 521 4.92 14.86 3.43
N ASN A 522 4.03 13.90 3.27
CA ASN A 522 2.66 13.93 3.80
C ASN A 522 2.55 12.90 4.93
N THR A 523 2.10 13.34 6.10
CA THR A 523 1.77 12.45 7.22
C THR A 523 0.29 12.62 7.55
N GLU A 524 -0.38 11.51 7.83
CA GLU A 524 -1.81 11.51 8.12
C GLU A 524 -2.12 10.46 9.18
N LEU A 525 -2.78 10.87 10.25
CA LEU A 525 -3.35 9.97 11.25
C LEU A 525 -4.83 9.81 10.97
N ARG A 526 -5.28 8.59 10.67
CA ARG A 526 -6.66 8.27 10.30
C ARG A 526 -7.35 7.48 11.39
N TYR A 527 -8.55 7.91 11.72
CA TYR A 527 -9.49 7.15 12.54
C TYR A 527 -10.62 6.62 11.66
N LEU A 528 -10.70 5.30 11.54
CA LEU A 528 -11.67 4.63 10.67
C LEU A 528 -13.03 4.57 11.34
N LEU A 529 -14.02 5.05 10.63
CA LEU A 529 -15.42 5.01 11.00
C LEU A 529 -16.12 3.82 10.35
N GLN A 530 -15.77 3.55 9.09
CA GLN A 530 -16.23 2.43 8.29
C GLN A 530 -15.11 2.04 7.30
N ARG A 531 -15.34 1.03 6.48
CA ARG A 531 -14.32 0.53 5.55
C ARG A 531 -13.78 1.61 4.61
N ASN A 532 -14.63 2.52 4.12
CA ASN A 532 -14.25 3.62 3.23
C ASN A 532 -14.49 5.00 3.83
N ALA A 533 -14.75 5.08 5.15
CA ALA A 533 -14.98 6.33 5.86
C ALA A 533 -13.97 6.51 6.99
N HIS A 534 -13.36 7.70 7.06
CA HIS A 534 -12.41 8.02 8.11
C HIS A 534 -12.36 9.53 8.37
N ALA A 535 -12.05 9.88 9.60
CA ALA A 535 -11.58 11.21 9.97
C ALA A 535 -10.05 11.21 10.00
N SER A 536 -9.42 12.31 9.62
CA SER A 536 -7.97 12.40 9.60
C SER A 536 -7.46 13.75 10.10
N LEU A 537 -6.30 13.71 10.74
CA LEU A 537 -5.45 14.86 10.97
C LEU A 537 -4.21 14.70 10.11
N PHE A 538 -3.79 15.75 9.44
CA PHE A 538 -2.63 15.66 8.55
C PHE A 538 -1.67 16.83 8.74
N TRP A 539 -0.42 16.55 8.42
CA TRP A 539 0.63 17.53 8.21
C TRP A 539 1.35 17.20 6.91
N ASN A 540 1.66 18.21 6.12
CA ASN A 540 2.50 18.08 4.95
C ASN A 540 3.55 19.18 4.93
N GLY A 541 4.75 18.82 4.53
CA GLY A 541 5.85 19.75 4.32
C GLY A 541 6.53 19.46 3.00
N ALA A 542 7.09 20.49 2.39
CA ALA A 542 7.85 20.34 1.16
C ALA A 542 9.15 21.15 1.23
N TYR A 543 10.13 20.72 0.42
CA TYR A 543 11.22 21.55 -0.07
C TYR A 543 11.10 21.60 -1.57
N TYR A 544 11.25 22.79 -2.17
CA TYR A 544 11.30 22.90 -3.61
C TYR A 544 12.30 23.95 -4.07
N GLU A 545 12.77 23.78 -5.31
CA GLU A 545 13.59 24.73 -6.03
C GLU A 545 12.98 25.08 -7.38
N ASN A 546 13.11 26.35 -7.77
CA ASN A 546 12.77 26.84 -9.10
C ASN A 546 14.01 27.51 -9.70
N THR A 547 14.66 26.79 -10.60
CA THR A 547 15.92 27.23 -11.25
C THR A 547 15.73 28.23 -12.38
N LEU A 548 14.48 28.58 -12.73
CA LEU A 548 14.21 29.67 -13.70
C LEU A 548 14.40 31.04 -13.08
N ARG A 549 14.44 31.15 -11.76
CA ARG A 549 14.66 32.40 -11.05
C ARG A 549 16.13 32.61 -10.79
N THR A 550 16.57 33.85 -10.89
CA THR A 550 17.96 34.24 -10.54
C THR A 550 17.91 35.34 -9.47
N PRO A 551 18.38 35.08 -8.24
CA PRO A 551 18.92 33.78 -7.77
C PRO A 551 17.86 32.68 -7.76
N VAL A 552 18.31 31.40 -7.71
CA VAL A 552 17.42 30.24 -7.61
C VAL A 552 16.46 30.42 -6.44
N LEU A 553 15.16 30.31 -6.74
CA LEU A 553 14.13 30.41 -5.71
C LEU A 553 13.98 29.04 -5.03
N SER A 554 14.18 29.01 -3.72
CA SER A 554 13.89 27.84 -2.89
C SER A 554 13.03 28.20 -1.70
N ASP A 555 12.18 27.28 -1.23
CA ASP A 555 11.35 27.47 -0.05
C ASP A 555 10.98 26.12 0.58
N THR A 556 10.54 26.19 1.85
CA THR A 556 10.08 25.04 2.63
C THR A 556 8.63 25.23 3.09
N PRO A 557 7.67 25.24 2.16
CA PRO A 557 6.27 25.40 2.53
C PRO A 557 5.76 24.20 3.31
N TYR A 558 4.86 24.46 4.25
CA TYR A 558 4.16 23.42 4.98
C TYR A 558 2.68 23.74 5.16
N GLY A 559 1.90 22.70 5.35
CA GLY A 559 0.47 22.81 5.62
C GLY A 559 0.02 21.75 6.63
N PHE A 560 -1.08 22.02 7.29
CA PHE A 560 -1.71 21.09 8.22
C PHE A 560 -3.22 21.33 8.25
N GLY A 561 -3.93 20.35 8.78
CA GLY A 561 -5.38 20.46 8.85
C GLY A 561 -6.07 19.16 9.22
N ALA A 562 -7.38 19.13 8.97
CA ALA A 562 -8.23 18.00 9.22
C ALA A 562 -9.00 17.61 7.96
N GLY A 563 -9.29 16.32 7.82
CA GLY A 563 -10.04 15.76 6.72
C GLY A 563 -11.12 14.80 7.22
N PHE A 564 -12.19 14.72 6.46
CA PHE A 564 -13.28 13.80 6.72
C PHE A 564 -13.74 13.16 5.41
N ASN A 565 -13.65 11.82 5.35
CA ASN A 565 -14.14 11.02 4.25
C ASN A 565 -15.32 10.19 4.75
N PHE A 566 -16.44 10.25 4.04
CA PHE A 566 -17.62 9.46 4.40
C PHE A 566 -18.26 8.85 3.16
N GLU A 567 -18.72 7.62 3.32
CA GLU A 567 -19.38 6.86 2.26
C GLU A 567 -20.89 6.99 2.38
N THR A 568 -21.54 7.22 1.26
CA THR A 568 -23.00 7.28 1.12
C THR A 568 -23.43 6.31 0.02
N ALA A 569 -24.73 6.11 -0.15
CA ALA A 569 -25.27 5.33 -1.25
C ALA A 569 -24.91 5.94 -2.64
N ALA A 570 -24.68 7.26 -2.71
CA ALA A 570 -24.30 7.95 -3.94
C ALA A 570 -22.80 7.87 -4.25
N GLY A 571 -21.95 7.68 -3.23
CA GLY A 571 -20.48 7.63 -3.38
C GLY A 571 -19.75 8.09 -2.13
N VAL A 572 -18.46 8.31 -2.28
CA VAL A 572 -17.57 8.79 -1.21
C VAL A 572 -17.36 10.29 -1.33
N PHE A 573 -17.67 11.01 -0.27
CA PHE A 573 -17.40 12.44 -0.11
C PHE A 573 -16.14 12.64 0.72
N SER A 574 -15.34 13.63 0.33
CA SER A 574 -14.11 14.01 1.03
C SER A 574 -14.13 15.53 1.25
N ILE A 575 -13.90 15.94 2.48
CA ILE A 575 -13.79 17.36 2.85
C ILE A 575 -12.49 17.53 3.62
N TYR A 576 -11.64 18.45 3.19
CA TYR A 576 -10.40 18.79 3.88
C TYR A 576 -10.33 20.27 4.15
N TYR A 577 -10.11 20.65 5.40
CA TYR A 577 -9.79 22.01 5.80
C TYR A 577 -8.29 22.10 6.05
N ALA A 578 -7.59 22.98 5.36
CA ALA A 578 -6.15 23.05 5.33
C ALA A 578 -5.64 24.48 5.45
N LEU A 579 -4.64 24.69 6.29
CA LEU A 579 -3.86 25.90 6.42
C LEU A 579 -2.47 25.67 5.85
N GLY A 580 -1.93 26.64 5.13
CA GLY A 580 -0.59 26.57 4.52
C GLY A 580 0.25 27.79 4.86
N ARG A 581 1.58 27.60 4.89
CA ARG A 581 2.57 28.65 5.07
C ARG A 581 3.66 28.55 4.01
N GLN A 582 4.00 29.67 3.37
CA GLN A 582 5.05 29.80 2.37
C GLN A 582 5.83 31.09 2.58
N PHE A 583 7.12 31.10 2.25
CA PHE A 583 8.01 32.27 2.34
C PHE A 583 8.02 32.98 3.70
N ASN A 584 7.95 32.23 4.79
CA ASN A 584 7.87 32.78 6.15
C ASN A 584 6.68 33.72 6.44
N ASN A 585 5.68 33.77 5.56
CA ASN A 585 4.43 34.50 5.82
C ASN A 585 3.72 33.92 7.05
N PRO A 586 3.02 34.74 7.85
CA PRO A 586 2.24 34.22 8.97
C PRO A 586 1.13 33.27 8.47
N ILE A 587 0.69 32.36 9.34
CA ILE A 587 -0.47 31.51 9.08
C ILE A 587 -1.72 32.37 9.30
N GLU A 588 -2.52 32.52 8.27
CA GLU A 588 -3.76 33.29 8.30
C GLU A 588 -4.94 32.33 8.16
N PHE A 589 -5.79 32.28 9.18
CA PHE A 589 -6.98 31.42 9.18
C PHE A 589 -8.00 31.82 8.10
N GLU A 590 -8.02 33.07 7.72
CA GLU A 590 -8.87 33.58 6.64
C GLU A 590 -8.47 33.06 5.25
N LYS A 591 -7.23 32.65 5.09
CA LYS A 591 -6.69 32.06 3.85
C LYS A 591 -6.76 30.53 3.83
N ALA A 592 -7.46 29.93 4.78
CA ALA A 592 -7.66 28.48 4.81
C ALA A 592 -8.27 27.98 3.50
N LYS A 593 -7.78 26.83 3.05
CA LYS A 593 -8.30 26.16 1.85
C LYS A 593 -9.26 25.06 2.26
N VAL A 594 -10.42 25.04 1.64
CA VAL A 594 -11.39 23.95 1.78
C VAL A 594 -11.39 23.17 0.47
N HIS A 595 -11.00 21.91 0.56
CA HIS A 595 -10.99 21.01 -0.58
C HIS A 595 -12.18 20.06 -0.48
N PHE A 596 -12.97 19.94 -1.53
CA PHE A 596 -14.07 19.00 -1.66
C PHE A 596 -13.71 17.92 -2.69
N GLY A 597 -14.08 16.71 -2.41
CA GLY A 597 -14.01 15.62 -3.36
C GLY A 597 -15.30 14.78 -3.29
N PHE A 598 -15.74 14.29 -4.43
CA PHE A 598 -16.86 13.34 -4.51
C PHE A 598 -16.54 12.28 -5.57
N THR A 599 -16.76 11.02 -5.24
CA THR A 599 -16.56 9.90 -6.17
C THR A 599 -17.74 8.95 -6.09
N SER A 600 -18.47 8.80 -7.19
CA SER A 600 -19.55 7.80 -7.33
C SER A 600 -19.02 6.53 -8.01
N PHE A 601 -19.46 5.35 -7.54
CA PHE A 601 -19.12 4.06 -8.11
C PHE A 601 -20.34 3.39 -8.74
N PHE A 602 -20.20 2.84 -9.94
CA PHE A 602 -21.24 2.15 -10.68
C PHE A 602 -20.75 0.86 -11.37
#